data_7c7fc73b5e6c1c2ce3902da60fd2deaa
#
_entry.id   7c7fc73b5e6c1c2ce3902da60fd2deaa
#
_cell.length_a   1.000
_cell.length_b   1.000
_cell.length_c   1.000
_cell.angle_alpha   90.00
_cell.angle_beta   90.00
_cell.angle_gamma   90.00
#
_symmetry.space_group_name_H-M   'P 1'
#
loop_
_entity.id
_entity.type
_entity.pdbx_description
1 polymer ?
#
loop_
_entity_poly.entity_id
_entity_poly.type
_entity_poly.pdbx_seq_one_letter_code
_entity_poly.pdbx_strand_id
1 'polypeptide(L)'
;GVVMISPSATSPGLTTLDDKGYFFRTAPSDARGGQILADITKDRKVKSVAITYTNNDYGKGLADVYKAAVEGHGIKVTTVTAHEDGKADYSSEVATLASAGGDAVAVIGYLDQGGKGIIQASLDSGAFDKFILSDGMIGQSLVDAFGKDLNKSFGSLPGSTGKGAGIFAEVAKAGGVEASGPYTGESYDAAALIVLAMQAGNSADRASIAKHVMDVANAPGTKIYPGELKKGLDLLAKGKKINYEGATGVTFTSVGEAEGSFLEQEVKGGKFKTKKQR
;
A
#
# COMPACT_ATOMS: atom_id res chain seq x y z
N GLY A 1 -19.92 -8.82 15.58
CA GLY A 1 -19.23 -7.77 14.86
C GLY A 1 -18.34 -6.93 15.75
N VAL A 2 -17.10 -6.75 15.36
CA VAL A 2 -16.16 -5.77 15.90
C VAL A 2 -15.72 -4.91 14.74
N VAL A 3 -15.79 -3.58 14.89
CA VAL A 3 -15.28 -2.68 13.86
C VAL A 3 -13.77 -2.88 13.70
N MET A 4 -13.33 -2.92 12.47
CA MET A 4 -11.92 -3.03 12.10
C MET A 4 -11.61 -1.96 11.06
N ILE A 5 -10.52 -1.20 11.27
CA ILE A 5 -9.97 -0.31 10.25
C ILE A 5 -8.55 -0.77 9.96
N SER A 6 -8.34 -1.41 8.81
CA SER A 6 -7.02 -1.90 8.43
C SER A 6 -6.20 -0.80 7.77
N PRO A 7 -4.95 -0.57 8.20
CA PRO A 7 -4.07 0.39 7.54
C PRO A 7 -3.35 -0.18 6.30
N SER A 8 -3.33 -1.52 6.10
CA SER A 8 -2.43 -2.15 5.14
C SER A 8 -3.01 -3.35 4.39
N ALA A 9 -4.28 -3.70 4.60
CA ALA A 9 -4.93 -4.77 3.86
C ALA A 9 -5.45 -4.24 2.53
N THR A 10 -4.74 -4.52 1.43
CA THR A 10 -4.99 -3.94 0.10
C THR A 10 -5.70 -4.87 -0.88
N SER A 11 -5.82 -6.18 -0.58
CA SER A 11 -6.43 -7.15 -1.49
C SER A 11 -7.75 -6.67 -2.10
N PRO A 12 -7.94 -6.79 -3.44
CA PRO A 12 -9.17 -6.38 -4.12
C PRO A 12 -10.41 -7.14 -3.63
N GLY A 13 -10.24 -8.38 -3.17
CA GLY A 13 -11.34 -9.21 -2.68
C GLY A 13 -12.04 -8.65 -1.44
N LEU A 14 -11.38 -7.78 -0.69
CA LEU A 14 -11.98 -7.13 0.49
C LEU A 14 -13.07 -6.13 0.13
N THR A 15 -13.07 -5.56 -1.08
CA THR A 15 -14.08 -4.60 -1.56
C THR A 15 -15.50 -5.20 -1.59
N THR A 16 -15.60 -6.50 -1.85
CA THR A 16 -16.87 -7.21 -2.03
C THR A 16 -17.22 -8.15 -0.87
N LEU A 17 -16.45 -8.08 0.21
CA LEU A 17 -16.68 -8.91 1.40
C LEU A 17 -18.00 -8.52 2.06
N ASP A 18 -18.84 -9.50 2.42
CA ASP A 18 -20.04 -9.27 3.26
C ASP A 18 -19.63 -9.10 4.73
N ASP A 19 -19.08 -7.94 5.03
CA ASP A 19 -18.60 -7.56 6.36
C ASP A 19 -19.67 -6.88 7.23
N LYS A 20 -20.86 -6.67 6.68
CA LYS A 20 -21.99 -5.98 7.33
C LYS A 20 -21.65 -4.57 7.81
N GLY A 21 -20.70 -3.89 7.15
CA GLY A 21 -20.26 -2.54 7.48
C GLY A 21 -19.34 -2.46 8.71
N TYR A 22 -18.65 -3.54 9.04
CA TYR A 22 -17.70 -3.57 10.15
C TYR A 22 -16.22 -3.51 9.71
N PHE A 23 -15.92 -3.65 8.43
CA PHE A 23 -14.57 -3.56 7.91
C PHE A 23 -14.37 -2.25 7.14
N PHE A 24 -13.30 -1.56 7.46
CA PHE A 24 -12.82 -0.36 6.77
C PHE A 24 -11.33 -0.51 6.50
N ARG A 25 -10.80 0.29 5.55
CA ARG A 25 -9.35 0.36 5.33
C ARG A 25 -8.92 1.75 4.91
N THR A 26 -7.89 2.27 5.59
CA THR A 26 -7.24 3.53 5.23
C THR A 26 -6.23 3.37 4.10
N ALA A 27 -5.79 2.15 3.81
CA ALA A 27 -5.07 1.83 2.58
C ALA A 27 -6.05 1.71 1.39
N PRO A 28 -5.71 2.23 0.20
CA PRO A 28 -6.50 2.02 -1.02
C PRO A 28 -6.39 0.58 -1.52
N SER A 29 -7.36 0.17 -2.34
CA SER A 29 -7.41 -1.16 -2.93
C SER A 29 -6.34 -1.38 -4.00
N ASP A 30 -5.81 -2.61 -4.08
CA ASP A 30 -4.94 -3.06 -5.17
C ASP A 30 -5.66 -3.13 -6.53
N ALA A 31 -6.98 -3.06 -6.57
CA ALA A 31 -7.71 -2.85 -7.81
C ALA A 31 -7.24 -1.57 -8.53
N ARG A 32 -6.84 -0.54 -7.76
CA ARG A 32 -6.19 0.68 -8.28
C ARG A 32 -4.67 0.56 -8.26
N GLY A 33 -4.09 0.01 -7.19
CA GLY A 33 -2.64 -0.14 -7.03
C GLY A 33 -1.97 -0.88 -8.18
N GLY A 34 -2.55 -1.97 -8.64
CA GLY A 34 -2.08 -2.74 -9.79
C GLY A 34 -2.11 -1.96 -11.11
N GLN A 35 -3.15 -1.14 -11.33
CA GLN A 35 -3.21 -0.26 -12.49
C GLN A 35 -2.12 0.81 -12.46
N ILE A 36 -1.91 1.44 -11.31
CA ILE A 36 -0.85 2.44 -11.13
C ILE A 36 0.53 1.83 -11.34
N LEU A 37 0.79 0.64 -10.79
CA LEU A 37 2.05 -0.06 -11.00
C LEU A 37 2.28 -0.39 -12.49
N ALA A 38 1.22 -0.75 -13.22
CA ALA A 38 1.27 -0.97 -14.65
C ALA A 38 1.56 0.31 -15.45
N ASP A 39 0.94 1.45 -15.05
CA ASP A 39 1.23 2.75 -15.66
C ASP A 39 2.70 3.14 -15.45
N ILE A 40 3.25 2.91 -14.26
CA ILE A 40 4.67 3.14 -13.98
C ILE A 40 5.54 2.24 -14.87
N THR A 41 5.18 0.97 -15.00
CA THR A 41 5.90 0.00 -15.85
C THR A 41 5.96 0.46 -17.31
N LYS A 42 4.82 0.95 -17.83
CA LYS A 42 4.74 1.57 -19.18
C LYS A 42 5.62 2.81 -19.30
N ASP A 43 5.54 3.74 -18.34
CA ASP A 43 6.33 4.99 -18.32
C ASP A 43 7.83 4.69 -18.30
N ARG A 44 8.25 3.58 -17.68
CA ARG A 44 9.61 3.07 -17.63
C ARG A 44 10.02 2.28 -18.89
N LYS A 45 9.14 2.23 -19.92
CA LYS A 45 9.39 1.60 -21.23
C LYS A 45 9.76 0.12 -21.16
N VAL A 46 9.29 -0.60 -20.16
CA VAL A 46 9.39 -2.07 -20.07
C VAL A 46 8.52 -2.66 -21.18
N LYS A 47 9.04 -3.64 -21.91
CA LYS A 47 8.36 -4.30 -23.06
C LYS A 47 7.81 -5.67 -22.69
N SER A 48 8.47 -6.33 -21.73
CA SER A 48 8.08 -7.67 -21.29
C SER A 48 8.38 -7.84 -19.79
N VAL A 49 7.50 -8.56 -19.10
CA VAL A 49 7.58 -8.76 -17.66
C VAL A 49 7.24 -10.21 -17.29
N ALA A 50 8.11 -10.83 -16.46
CA ALA A 50 7.76 -12.01 -15.71
C ALA A 50 7.13 -11.57 -14.37
N ILE A 51 6.12 -12.27 -13.89
CA ILE A 51 5.43 -11.94 -12.64
C ILE A 51 5.57 -13.11 -11.67
N THR A 52 6.02 -12.83 -10.46
CA THR A 52 5.92 -13.76 -9.34
C THR A 52 5.17 -13.11 -8.19
N TYR A 53 4.35 -13.91 -7.50
CA TYR A 53 3.53 -13.40 -6.40
C TYR A 53 3.47 -14.38 -5.23
N THR A 54 3.39 -13.86 -4.00
CA THR A 54 3.16 -14.67 -2.81
C THR A 54 1.82 -15.40 -2.91
N ASN A 55 1.81 -16.71 -2.59
CA ASN A 55 0.65 -17.59 -2.77
C ASN A 55 -0.43 -17.35 -1.71
N ASN A 56 -1.03 -16.16 -1.73
CA ASN A 56 -2.18 -15.78 -0.91
C ASN A 56 -3.11 -14.82 -1.65
N ASP A 57 -4.23 -14.42 -1.03
CA ASP A 57 -5.25 -13.56 -1.64
C ASP A 57 -4.73 -12.16 -2.00
N TYR A 58 -3.77 -11.61 -1.25
CA TYR A 58 -3.11 -10.35 -1.58
C TYR A 58 -2.29 -10.51 -2.86
N GLY A 59 -1.32 -11.44 -2.85
CA GLY A 59 -0.39 -11.59 -3.96
C GLY A 59 -1.11 -11.95 -5.26
N LYS A 60 -2.05 -12.91 -5.19
CA LYS A 60 -2.86 -13.31 -6.36
C LYS A 60 -3.71 -12.17 -6.88
N GLY A 61 -4.43 -11.47 -5.99
CA GLY A 61 -5.33 -10.37 -6.39
C GLY A 61 -4.59 -9.24 -7.07
N LEU A 62 -3.45 -8.78 -6.51
CA LEU A 62 -2.62 -7.75 -7.12
C LEU A 62 -1.99 -8.23 -8.43
N ALA A 63 -1.51 -9.48 -8.50
CA ALA A 63 -0.92 -10.04 -9.73
C ALA A 63 -1.94 -10.10 -10.87
N ASP A 64 -3.18 -10.49 -10.60
CA ASP A 64 -4.24 -10.56 -11.61
C ASP A 64 -4.57 -9.15 -12.16
N VAL A 65 -4.71 -8.14 -11.29
CA VAL A 65 -4.96 -6.74 -11.71
C VAL A 65 -3.76 -6.19 -12.49
N TYR A 66 -2.54 -6.36 -11.97
CA TYR A 66 -1.33 -5.88 -12.63
C TYR A 66 -1.13 -6.51 -14.00
N LYS A 67 -1.30 -7.85 -14.10
CA LYS A 67 -1.23 -8.58 -15.38
C LYS A 67 -2.18 -7.98 -16.41
N ALA A 68 -3.47 -7.88 -16.07
CA ALA A 68 -4.47 -7.34 -16.99
C ALA A 68 -4.13 -5.91 -17.45
N ALA A 69 -3.63 -5.07 -16.54
CA ALA A 69 -3.28 -3.69 -16.84
C ALA A 69 -2.04 -3.56 -17.73
N VAL A 70 -0.96 -4.34 -17.49
CA VAL A 70 0.23 -4.29 -18.35
C VAL A 70 -0.06 -4.86 -19.75
N GLU A 71 -0.87 -5.92 -19.85
CA GLU A 71 -1.34 -6.45 -21.13
C GLU A 71 -2.18 -5.40 -21.89
N GLY A 72 -3.05 -4.66 -21.17
CA GLY A 72 -3.81 -3.53 -21.73
C GLY A 72 -2.92 -2.39 -22.24
N HIS A 73 -1.71 -2.26 -21.71
CA HIS A 73 -0.69 -1.33 -22.21
C HIS A 73 0.16 -1.90 -23.36
N GLY A 74 -0.10 -3.11 -23.82
CA GLY A 74 0.68 -3.79 -24.85
C GLY A 74 2.03 -4.31 -24.36
N ILE A 75 2.22 -4.46 -23.04
CA ILE A 75 3.41 -5.05 -22.44
C ILE A 75 3.21 -6.58 -22.39
N LYS A 76 4.18 -7.33 -22.88
CA LYS A 76 4.10 -8.81 -22.90
C LYS A 76 4.31 -9.36 -21.48
N VAL A 77 3.36 -10.12 -20.97
CA VAL A 77 3.56 -10.96 -19.78
C VAL A 77 4.13 -12.30 -20.24
N THR A 78 5.34 -12.63 -19.78
CA THR A 78 6.05 -13.84 -20.22
C THR A 78 5.64 -15.06 -19.41
N THR A 79 5.42 -14.88 -18.10
CA THR A 79 4.89 -15.90 -17.18
C THR A 79 4.28 -15.26 -15.95
N VAL A 80 3.42 -16.01 -15.27
CA VAL A 80 2.87 -15.65 -13.94
C VAL A 80 2.96 -16.89 -13.05
N THR A 81 3.74 -16.81 -11.96
CA THR A 81 3.97 -17.95 -11.06
C THR A 81 3.83 -17.53 -9.60
N ALA A 82 3.19 -18.37 -8.80
CA ALA A 82 3.19 -18.19 -7.36
C ALA A 82 4.53 -18.62 -6.75
N HIS A 83 4.89 -17.99 -5.64
CA HIS A 83 5.93 -18.47 -4.74
C HIS A 83 5.38 -18.61 -3.32
N GLU A 84 5.92 -19.59 -2.59
CA GLU A 84 5.57 -19.79 -1.20
C GLU A 84 6.44 -18.90 -0.30
N ASP A 85 5.85 -18.37 0.77
CA ASP A 85 6.57 -17.60 1.77
C ASP A 85 7.45 -18.50 2.67
N GLY A 86 8.52 -17.92 3.23
CA GLY A 86 9.35 -18.59 4.24
C GLY A 86 10.25 -19.71 3.74
N LYS A 87 10.44 -19.87 2.44
CA LYS A 87 11.40 -20.85 1.90
C LYS A 87 12.84 -20.40 2.15
N ALA A 88 13.72 -21.37 2.35
CA ALA A 88 15.16 -21.11 2.48
C ALA A 88 15.85 -20.83 1.14
N ASP A 89 15.27 -21.27 0.01
CA ASP A 89 15.83 -21.14 -1.33
C ASP A 89 14.72 -20.92 -2.37
N TYR A 90 14.96 -19.99 -3.30
CA TYR A 90 14.06 -19.60 -4.39
C TYR A 90 14.66 -19.85 -5.79
N SER A 91 15.74 -20.62 -5.90
CA SER A 91 16.43 -20.90 -7.17
C SER A 91 15.52 -21.56 -8.19
N SER A 92 14.60 -22.43 -7.77
CA SER A 92 13.65 -23.09 -8.67
C SER A 92 12.61 -22.15 -9.26
N GLU A 93 12.07 -21.22 -8.45
CA GLU A 93 11.15 -20.20 -8.89
C GLU A 93 11.84 -19.24 -9.88
N VAL A 94 13.05 -18.82 -9.54
CA VAL A 94 13.85 -17.93 -10.42
C VAL A 94 14.24 -18.62 -11.71
N ALA A 95 14.60 -19.91 -11.69
CA ALA A 95 14.86 -20.66 -12.92
C ALA A 95 13.63 -20.73 -13.85
N THR A 96 12.43 -20.88 -13.30
CA THR A 96 11.18 -20.83 -14.04
C THR A 96 10.94 -19.45 -14.68
N LEU A 97 11.14 -18.37 -13.91
CA LEU A 97 11.02 -17.00 -14.39
C LEU A 97 12.06 -16.69 -15.49
N ALA A 98 13.31 -17.12 -15.28
CA ALA A 98 14.42 -16.94 -16.23
C ALA A 98 14.16 -17.66 -17.57
N SER A 99 13.62 -18.87 -17.52
CA SER A 99 13.27 -19.65 -18.72
C SER A 99 12.20 -18.97 -19.56
N ALA A 100 11.28 -18.23 -18.94
CA ALA A 100 10.27 -17.44 -19.64
C ALA A 100 10.83 -16.10 -20.13
N GLY A 101 11.88 -15.59 -19.50
CA GLY A 101 12.53 -14.34 -19.83
C GLY A 101 11.69 -13.11 -19.52
N GLY A 102 12.18 -11.94 -19.91
CA GLY A 102 11.54 -10.64 -19.75
C GLY A 102 12.55 -9.53 -19.50
N ASP A 103 12.14 -8.28 -19.74
CA ASP A 103 12.97 -7.10 -19.45
C ASP A 103 13.08 -6.81 -17.94
N ALA A 104 12.12 -7.32 -17.17
CA ALA A 104 12.02 -7.14 -15.73
C ALA A 104 11.20 -8.28 -15.11
N VAL A 105 11.38 -8.47 -13.80
CA VAL A 105 10.48 -9.31 -13.00
C VAL A 105 9.69 -8.46 -12.02
N ALA A 106 8.37 -8.63 -12.01
CA ALA A 106 7.50 -8.07 -10.97
C ALA A 106 7.49 -9.03 -9.79
N VAL A 107 7.91 -8.52 -8.62
CA VAL A 107 7.91 -9.26 -7.35
C VAL A 107 6.77 -8.70 -6.50
N ILE A 108 5.70 -9.47 -6.42
CA ILE A 108 4.49 -9.13 -5.65
C ILE A 108 4.46 -10.00 -4.40
N GLY A 109 4.80 -9.43 -3.26
CA GLY A 109 4.93 -10.22 -2.03
C GLY A 109 5.42 -9.37 -0.87
N TYR A 110 6.07 -10.05 0.08
CA TYR A 110 6.58 -9.43 1.29
C TYR A 110 8.10 -9.55 1.37
N LEU A 111 8.75 -8.44 1.81
CA LEU A 111 10.19 -8.34 1.93
C LEU A 111 10.84 -9.54 2.61
N ASP A 112 10.40 -9.82 3.83
CA ASP A 112 11.10 -10.76 4.73
C ASP A 112 10.49 -12.17 4.71
N GLN A 113 9.47 -12.39 3.87
CA GLN A 113 8.82 -13.72 3.77
C GLN A 113 9.23 -14.49 2.51
N GLY A 114 9.67 -13.81 1.46
CA GLY A 114 10.09 -14.47 0.21
C GLY A 114 10.72 -13.51 -0.78
N GLY A 115 10.30 -12.25 -0.77
CA GLY A 115 10.69 -11.27 -1.77
C GLY A 115 12.19 -11.03 -1.87
N LYS A 116 12.90 -10.91 -0.75
CA LYS A 116 14.39 -10.80 -0.75
C LYS A 116 15.05 -12.04 -1.32
N GLY A 117 14.53 -13.23 -1.02
CA GLY A 117 15.07 -14.49 -1.57
C GLY A 117 14.94 -14.58 -3.09
N ILE A 118 13.80 -14.15 -3.65
CA ILE A 118 13.58 -14.07 -5.10
C ILE A 118 14.59 -13.08 -5.74
N ILE A 119 14.78 -11.91 -5.14
CA ILE A 119 15.71 -10.90 -5.65
C ILE A 119 17.16 -11.43 -5.55
N GLN A 120 17.56 -12.02 -4.42
CA GLN A 120 18.90 -12.60 -4.25
C GLN A 120 19.18 -13.67 -5.31
N ALA A 121 18.30 -14.67 -5.44
CA ALA A 121 18.47 -15.73 -6.43
C ALA A 121 18.49 -15.20 -7.88
N SER A 122 17.73 -14.13 -8.17
CA SER A 122 17.75 -13.50 -9.49
C SER A 122 19.08 -12.80 -9.78
N LEU A 123 19.65 -12.11 -8.81
CA LEU A 123 20.96 -11.44 -8.92
C LEU A 123 22.10 -12.46 -9.02
N ASP A 124 22.09 -13.49 -8.17
CA ASP A 124 23.12 -14.53 -8.12
C ASP A 124 23.19 -15.33 -9.42
N SER A 125 22.05 -15.64 -10.02
CA SER A 125 21.95 -16.34 -11.30
C SER A 125 22.15 -15.43 -12.52
N GLY A 126 22.10 -14.10 -12.35
CA GLY A 126 22.08 -13.14 -13.44
C GLY A 126 20.79 -13.16 -14.27
N ALA A 127 19.70 -13.77 -13.76
CA ALA A 127 18.43 -13.90 -14.47
C ALA A 127 17.74 -12.56 -14.68
N PHE A 128 17.70 -11.71 -13.64
CA PHE A 128 17.12 -10.38 -13.69
C PHE A 128 17.94 -9.39 -12.86
N ASP A 129 18.03 -8.14 -13.32
CA ASP A 129 18.65 -7.00 -12.63
C ASP A 129 17.70 -5.79 -12.54
N LYS A 130 16.45 -5.97 -12.98
CA LYS A 130 15.40 -4.96 -12.91
C LYS A 130 14.16 -5.56 -12.25
N PHE A 131 13.80 -4.99 -11.11
CA PHE A 131 12.67 -5.46 -10.30
C PHE A 131 11.56 -4.41 -10.27
N ILE A 132 10.32 -4.87 -10.48
CA ILE A 132 9.11 -4.09 -10.29
C ILE A 132 8.52 -4.54 -8.96
N LEU A 133 8.45 -3.61 -8.02
CA LEU A 133 8.21 -3.89 -6.62
C LEU A 133 6.79 -3.50 -6.22
N SER A 134 6.03 -4.46 -5.68
CA SER A 134 4.77 -4.13 -5.00
C SER A 134 5.01 -3.35 -3.71
N ASP A 135 3.96 -2.84 -3.12
CA ASP A 135 3.99 -2.12 -1.84
C ASP A 135 4.64 -2.92 -0.71
N GLY A 136 4.31 -4.21 -0.58
CA GLY A 136 4.90 -5.13 0.41
C GLY A 136 6.40 -5.40 0.20
N MET A 137 6.96 -4.98 -0.94
CA MET A 137 8.38 -5.08 -1.27
C MET A 137 9.17 -3.80 -1.01
N ILE A 138 8.49 -2.69 -0.68
CA ILE A 138 9.16 -1.39 -0.48
C ILE A 138 9.45 -1.18 1.01
N GLY A 139 10.73 -1.17 1.37
CA GLY A 139 11.18 -0.95 2.73
C GLY A 139 12.69 -0.81 2.82
N GLN A 140 13.16 -0.15 3.90
CA GLN A 140 14.59 0.16 4.08
C GLN A 140 15.45 -1.11 4.05
N SER A 141 14.97 -2.21 4.64
CA SER A 141 15.72 -3.48 4.70
C SER A 141 16.02 -4.09 3.34
N LEU A 142 15.27 -3.74 2.28
CA LEU A 142 15.57 -4.18 0.92
C LEU A 142 16.81 -3.47 0.37
N VAL A 143 16.85 -2.15 0.47
CA VAL A 143 18.00 -1.37 -0.02
C VAL A 143 19.23 -1.52 0.87
N ASP A 144 19.06 -1.85 2.14
CA ASP A 144 20.17 -2.21 3.04
C ASP A 144 20.81 -3.53 2.62
N ALA A 145 20.00 -4.50 2.13
CA ALA A 145 20.49 -5.80 1.68
C ALA A 145 21.19 -5.74 0.32
N PHE A 146 20.62 -5.02 -0.65
CA PHE A 146 21.05 -5.09 -2.06
C PHE A 146 21.64 -3.77 -2.60
N GLY A 147 21.45 -2.67 -1.91
CA GLY A 147 22.07 -1.40 -2.24
C GLY A 147 21.90 -0.99 -3.69
N LYS A 148 23.06 -0.82 -4.39
CA LYS A 148 23.11 -0.34 -5.78
C LYS A 148 22.67 -1.37 -6.81
N ASP A 149 22.60 -2.64 -6.48
CA ASP A 149 22.13 -3.69 -7.39
C ASP A 149 20.67 -3.51 -7.77
N LEU A 150 19.92 -2.75 -6.96
CA LEU A 150 18.52 -2.37 -7.24
C LEU A 150 18.36 -1.08 -8.04
N ASN A 151 19.42 -0.42 -8.51
CA ASN A 151 19.34 0.92 -9.14
C ASN A 151 18.44 1.01 -10.39
N LYS A 152 18.06 -0.13 -11.00
CA LYS A 152 17.11 -0.18 -12.11
C LYS A 152 15.66 -0.45 -11.65
N SER A 153 15.48 -0.68 -10.36
CA SER A 153 14.22 -1.14 -9.80
C SER A 153 13.32 0.04 -9.42
N PHE A 154 12.02 -0.20 -9.45
CA PHE A 154 11.00 0.76 -9.13
C PHE A 154 9.73 0.06 -8.63
N GLY A 155 8.82 0.81 -8.06
CA GLY A 155 7.56 0.29 -7.57
C GLY A 155 6.60 1.37 -7.15
N SER A 156 5.56 0.99 -6.44
CA SER A 156 4.60 1.91 -5.84
C SER A 156 4.11 1.38 -4.50
N LEU A 157 3.76 2.31 -3.62
CA LEU A 157 3.07 2.00 -2.37
C LEU A 157 2.02 3.09 -2.10
N PRO A 158 0.97 2.79 -1.34
CA PRO A 158 0.07 3.79 -0.82
C PRO A 158 0.80 4.90 -0.08
N GLY A 159 0.31 6.12 -0.15
CA GLY A 159 0.88 7.26 0.54
C GLY A 159 0.58 8.59 -0.14
N SER A 160 0.85 9.68 0.55
CA SER A 160 0.55 11.05 0.11
C SER A 160 1.74 11.99 0.29
N THR A 161 1.84 13.00 -0.55
CA THR A 161 2.72 14.17 -0.39
C THR A 161 1.93 15.43 -0.04
N GLY A 162 0.66 15.28 0.29
CA GLY A 162 -0.23 16.39 0.62
C GLY A 162 0.08 17.05 1.97
N LYS A 163 -0.72 18.06 2.31
CA LYS A 163 -0.56 18.84 3.55
C LYS A 163 -0.56 17.95 4.81
N GLY A 164 -1.46 16.95 4.85
CA GLY A 164 -1.59 16.02 5.97
C GLY A 164 -0.31 15.23 6.22
N ALA A 165 0.33 14.73 5.15
CA ALA A 165 1.57 13.97 5.25
C ALA A 165 2.73 14.80 5.83
N GLY A 166 2.85 16.08 5.43
CA GLY A 166 3.86 16.98 5.99
C GLY A 166 3.65 17.25 7.48
N ILE A 167 2.41 17.48 7.89
CA ILE A 167 2.07 17.68 9.31
C ILE A 167 2.32 16.40 10.11
N PHE A 168 1.93 15.23 9.54
CA PHE A 168 2.17 13.94 10.18
C PHE A 168 3.65 13.67 10.44
N ALA A 169 4.52 14.01 9.50
CA ALA A 169 5.97 13.84 9.67
C ALA A 169 6.50 14.59 10.92
N GLU A 170 6.02 15.82 11.16
CA GLU A 170 6.39 16.59 12.35
C GLU A 170 5.79 16.00 13.65
N VAL A 171 4.54 15.55 13.61
CA VAL A 171 3.87 14.91 14.75
C VAL A 171 4.58 13.59 15.12
N ALA A 172 4.88 12.76 14.14
CA ALA A 172 5.59 11.50 14.33
C ALA A 172 6.99 11.71 14.92
N LYS A 173 7.75 12.67 14.37
CA LYS A 173 9.07 13.06 14.87
C LYS A 173 9.00 13.52 16.33
N ALA A 174 8.01 14.35 16.69
CA ALA A 174 7.81 14.79 18.06
C ALA A 174 7.47 13.63 19.01
N GLY A 175 6.81 12.58 18.50
CA GLY A 175 6.50 11.33 19.21
C GLY A 175 7.62 10.29 19.20
N GLY A 176 8.78 10.57 18.57
CA GLY A 176 9.87 9.60 18.42
C GLY A 176 9.57 8.43 17.47
N VAL A 177 8.65 8.62 16.52
CA VAL A 177 8.24 7.62 15.55
C VAL A 177 8.77 7.98 14.16
N GLU A 178 9.27 6.99 13.40
CA GLU A 178 9.68 7.16 12.02
C GLU A 178 8.44 7.24 11.11
N ALA A 179 8.28 8.38 10.43
CA ALA A 179 7.11 8.64 9.58
C ALA A 179 7.23 8.08 8.16
N SER A 180 8.45 7.74 7.70
CA SER A 180 8.71 7.36 6.31
C SER A 180 8.48 5.87 6.01
N GLY A 181 8.16 5.07 7.03
CA GLY A 181 7.84 3.66 6.86
C GLY A 181 6.53 3.44 6.09
N PRO A 182 6.39 2.32 5.37
CA PRO A 182 5.14 1.96 4.72
C PRO A 182 3.98 1.95 5.71
N TYR A 183 2.83 2.49 5.30
CA TYR A 183 1.58 2.48 6.07
C TYR A 183 1.60 3.19 7.44
N THR A 184 2.61 4.00 7.75
CA THR A 184 2.67 4.74 9.03
C THR A 184 1.58 5.81 9.10
N GLY A 185 1.34 6.54 8.01
CA GLY A 185 0.25 7.52 7.91
C GLY A 185 -1.12 6.87 7.99
N GLU A 186 -1.32 5.79 7.26
CA GLU A 186 -2.55 5.00 7.25
C GLU A 186 -2.86 4.42 8.63
N SER A 187 -1.85 3.99 9.38
CA SER A 187 -2.00 3.49 10.76
C SER A 187 -2.43 4.57 11.73
N TYR A 188 -1.83 5.76 11.61
CA TYR A 188 -2.26 6.93 12.39
C TYR A 188 -3.71 7.29 12.10
N ASP A 189 -4.09 7.31 10.83
CA ASP A 189 -5.44 7.65 10.39
C ASP A 189 -6.47 6.61 10.86
N ALA A 190 -6.16 5.32 10.78
CA ALA A 190 -7.03 4.25 11.25
C ALA A 190 -7.35 4.39 12.75
N ALA A 191 -6.33 4.66 13.58
CA ALA A 191 -6.51 4.86 15.02
C ALA A 191 -7.32 6.12 15.32
N ALA A 192 -7.03 7.23 14.63
CA ALA A 192 -7.73 8.50 14.80
C ALA A 192 -9.23 8.39 14.45
N LEU A 193 -9.55 7.70 13.35
CA LEU A 193 -10.94 7.47 12.90
C LEU A 193 -11.75 6.69 13.94
N ILE A 194 -11.18 5.66 14.56
CA ILE A 194 -11.86 4.90 15.63
C ILE A 194 -12.19 5.84 16.79
N VAL A 195 -11.24 6.61 17.27
CA VAL A 195 -11.42 7.53 18.41
C VAL A 195 -12.45 8.61 18.10
N LEU A 196 -12.40 9.19 16.90
CA LEU A 196 -13.35 10.20 16.45
C LEU A 196 -14.78 9.60 16.29
N ALA A 197 -14.91 8.38 15.76
CA ALA A 197 -16.18 7.70 15.64
C ALA A 197 -16.81 7.37 17.01
N MET A 198 -15.98 6.97 18.00
CA MET A 198 -16.44 6.80 19.40
C MET A 198 -17.03 8.11 19.94
N GLN A 199 -16.36 9.24 19.74
CA GLN A 199 -16.84 10.55 20.18
C GLN A 199 -18.11 10.97 19.44
N ALA A 200 -18.19 10.73 18.13
CA ALA A 200 -19.38 11.07 17.33
C ALA A 200 -20.61 10.32 17.80
N GLY A 201 -20.46 9.03 18.14
CA GLY A 201 -21.51 8.20 18.72
C GLY A 201 -21.73 8.35 20.22
N ASN A 202 -20.86 9.12 20.91
CA ASN A 202 -20.79 9.18 22.37
C ASN A 202 -20.85 7.79 23.03
N SER A 203 -20.14 6.81 22.44
CA SER A 203 -20.21 5.40 22.82
C SER A 203 -18.95 4.64 22.39
N ALA A 204 -18.53 3.67 23.23
CA ALA A 204 -17.52 2.68 22.89
C ALA A 204 -18.14 1.36 22.39
N ASP A 205 -19.45 1.33 22.16
CA ASP A 205 -20.11 0.16 21.58
C ASP A 205 -19.69 -0.05 20.13
N ARG A 206 -19.41 -1.30 19.77
CA ARG A 206 -18.87 -1.70 18.47
C ARG A 206 -19.75 -1.29 17.29
N ALA A 207 -21.05 -1.46 17.43
CA ALA A 207 -21.99 -1.09 16.37
C ALA A 207 -22.12 0.44 16.25
N SER A 208 -22.05 1.16 17.35
CA SER A 208 -22.01 2.63 17.34
C SER A 208 -20.77 3.15 16.62
N ILE A 209 -19.58 2.59 16.91
CA ILE A 209 -18.35 2.99 16.24
C ILE A 209 -18.46 2.77 14.73
N ALA A 210 -18.83 1.55 14.30
CA ALA A 210 -18.97 1.21 12.88
C ALA A 210 -19.90 2.20 12.13
N LYS A 211 -21.03 2.55 12.75
CA LYS A 211 -21.99 3.50 12.17
C LYS A 211 -21.41 4.90 11.94
N HIS A 212 -20.48 5.36 12.78
CA HIS A 212 -19.99 6.74 12.75
C HIS A 212 -18.63 6.91 12.07
N VAL A 213 -17.97 5.82 11.63
CA VAL A 213 -16.69 5.93 10.90
C VAL A 213 -16.83 6.80 9.65
N MET A 214 -17.85 6.56 8.83
CA MET A 214 -18.08 7.32 7.59
C MET A 214 -18.45 8.78 7.87
N ASP A 215 -19.17 9.05 8.96
CA ASP A 215 -19.61 10.40 9.34
C ASP A 215 -18.44 11.32 9.71
N VAL A 216 -17.35 10.75 10.25
CA VAL A 216 -16.15 11.52 10.66
C VAL A 216 -15.08 11.56 9.58
N ALA A 217 -15.03 10.55 8.72
CA ALA A 217 -14.04 10.44 7.66
C ALA A 217 -14.32 11.38 6.48
N ASN A 218 -15.61 11.57 6.13
CA ASN A 218 -16.01 12.25 4.90
C ASN A 218 -16.62 13.62 5.12
N ALA A 219 -16.46 14.50 4.13
CA ALA A 219 -17.15 15.79 4.10
C ALA A 219 -18.71 15.62 4.12
N PRO A 220 -19.46 16.63 4.60
CA PRO A 220 -19.01 17.97 4.98
C PRO A 220 -18.59 18.10 6.44
N GLY A 221 -17.67 19.01 6.74
CA GLY A 221 -17.29 19.32 8.11
C GLY A 221 -16.02 20.14 8.24
N THR A 222 -15.63 20.45 9.48
CA THR A 222 -14.35 21.10 9.77
C THR A 222 -13.21 20.14 9.51
N LYS A 223 -12.23 20.50 8.69
CA LYS A 223 -11.06 19.69 8.41
C LYS A 223 -10.23 19.47 9.67
N ILE A 224 -9.84 18.22 9.89
CA ILE A 224 -9.01 17.77 11.02
C ILE A 224 -7.75 17.10 10.45
N TYR A 225 -6.60 17.66 10.78
CA TYR A 225 -5.28 17.18 10.37
C TYR A 225 -4.55 16.45 11.52
N PRO A 226 -3.43 15.76 11.25
CA PRO A 226 -2.61 15.17 12.31
C PRO A 226 -2.26 16.17 13.40
N GLY A 227 -2.27 15.73 14.68
CA GLY A 227 -2.08 16.60 15.85
C GLY A 227 -3.33 17.38 16.27
N GLU A 228 -4.39 17.45 15.46
CA GLU A 228 -5.63 18.17 15.79
C GLU A 228 -6.73 17.25 16.37
N LEU A 229 -6.39 16.04 16.84
CA LEU A 229 -7.38 15.07 17.34
C LEU A 229 -8.26 15.68 18.43
N LYS A 230 -7.66 16.41 19.40
CA LYS A 230 -8.41 17.08 20.46
C LYS A 230 -9.43 18.08 19.90
N LYS A 231 -9.07 18.86 18.89
CA LYS A 231 -9.99 19.80 18.22
C LYS A 231 -11.18 19.03 17.59
N GLY A 232 -10.92 17.89 16.95
CA GLY A 232 -11.97 17.02 16.40
C GLY A 232 -12.94 16.55 17.47
N LEU A 233 -12.40 16.03 18.58
CA LEU A 233 -13.19 15.56 19.73
C LEU A 233 -14.06 16.68 20.32
N ASP A 234 -13.49 17.88 20.54
CA ASP A 234 -14.21 19.04 21.09
C ASP A 234 -15.35 19.53 20.17
N LEU A 235 -15.15 19.43 18.85
CA LEU A 235 -16.19 19.77 17.87
C LEU A 235 -17.34 18.76 17.90
N LEU A 236 -17.00 17.47 17.88
CA LEU A 236 -17.99 16.39 17.93
C LEU A 236 -18.79 16.42 19.23
N ALA A 237 -18.16 16.68 20.38
CA ALA A 237 -18.83 16.85 21.66
C ALA A 237 -19.87 17.99 21.66
N LYS A 238 -19.70 18.98 20.78
CA LYS A 238 -20.63 20.12 20.56
C LYS A 238 -21.64 19.85 19.43
N GLY A 239 -21.72 18.62 18.93
CA GLY A 239 -22.60 18.24 17.82
C GLY A 239 -22.22 18.86 16.47
N LYS A 240 -20.96 19.30 16.30
CA LYS A 240 -20.46 19.85 15.04
C LYS A 240 -19.90 18.73 14.16
N LYS A 241 -20.06 18.87 12.83
CA LYS A 241 -19.50 17.94 11.86
C LYS A 241 -18.01 18.22 11.62
N ILE A 242 -17.25 17.17 11.44
CA ILE A 242 -15.85 17.21 11.02
C ILE A 242 -15.67 16.49 9.69
N ASN A 243 -14.54 16.75 9.03
CA ASN A 243 -14.02 16.01 7.89
C ASN A 243 -12.56 15.64 8.22
N TYR A 244 -12.31 14.39 8.50
CA TYR A 244 -10.97 13.95 8.87
C TYR A 244 -10.09 13.83 7.62
N GLU A 245 -9.15 14.74 7.46
CA GLU A 245 -8.16 14.72 6.38
C GLU A 245 -6.98 13.78 6.71
N GLY A 246 -6.59 13.72 7.96
CA GLY A 246 -5.52 12.86 8.43
C GLY A 246 -4.16 13.08 7.77
N ALA A 247 -3.32 12.07 7.87
CA ALA A 247 -1.99 12.03 7.26
C ALA A 247 -2.07 11.75 5.75
N THR A 248 -3.05 10.94 5.32
CA THR A 248 -3.12 10.43 3.94
C THR A 248 -4.15 11.15 3.07
N GLY A 249 -4.95 12.06 3.62
CA GLY A 249 -6.07 12.70 2.93
C GLY A 249 -7.25 11.74 2.80
N VAL A 250 -7.68 11.18 3.95
CA VAL A 250 -8.72 10.14 3.98
C VAL A 250 -10.02 10.63 3.36
N THR A 251 -10.49 9.89 2.37
CA THR A 251 -11.85 9.95 1.84
C THR A 251 -12.30 8.51 1.58
N PHE A 252 -13.32 8.07 2.26
CA PHE A 252 -13.83 6.71 2.08
C PHE A 252 -14.87 6.64 0.97
N THR A 253 -14.77 5.61 0.15
CA THR A 253 -15.82 5.18 -0.77
C THR A 253 -17.04 4.66 0.01
N SER A 254 -18.14 4.40 -0.68
CA SER A 254 -19.36 3.86 -0.07
C SER A 254 -19.18 2.49 0.62
N VAL A 255 -18.13 1.77 0.30
CA VAL A 255 -17.80 0.48 0.91
C VAL A 255 -16.75 0.57 2.02
N GLY A 256 -16.39 1.78 2.48
CA GLY A 256 -15.48 1.95 3.62
C GLY A 256 -14.00 1.76 3.31
N GLU A 257 -13.59 1.93 2.06
CA GLU A 257 -12.17 1.91 1.66
C GLU A 257 -11.69 3.27 1.17
N ALA A 258 -10.45 3.64 1.50
CA ALA A 258 -9.89 4.90 1.09
C ALA A 258 -9.71 4.97 -0.44
N GLU A 259 -10.07 6.10 -1.05
CA GLU A 259 -9.74 6.39 -2.44
C GLU A 259 -8.22 6.43 -2.63
N GLY A 260 -7.51 7.06 -1.69
CA GLY A 260 -6.07 7.08 -1.55
C GLY A 260 -5.28 7.59 -2.75
N SER A 261 -3.99 7.71 -2.55
CA SER A 261 -3.01 8.00 -3.59
C SER A 261 -1.80 7.09 -3.42
N PHE A 262 -0.94 7.03 -4.44
CA PHE A 262 0.22 6.17 -4.46
C PHE A 262 1.48 6.98 -4.71
N LEU A 263 2.58 6.58 -4.08
CA LEU A 263 3.90 7.13 -4.29
C LEU A 263 4.67 6.24 -5.27
N GLU A 264 5.03 6.81 -6.43
CA GLU A 264 5.98 6.15 -7.33
C GLU A 264 7.36 6.19 -6.70
N GLN A 265 7.95 5.01 -6.49
CA GLN A 265 9.27 4.84 -5.91
C GLN A 265 10.28 4.39 -6.98
N GLU A 266 11.51 4.89 -6.88
CA GLU A 266 12.64 4.38 -7.65
C GLU A 266 13.81 4.14 -6.71
N VAL A 267 14.64 3.14 -7.01
CA VAL A 267 15.91 2.96 -6.31
C VAL A 267 16.98 3.73 -7.06
N LYS A 268 17.65 4.65 -6.36
CA LYS A 268 18.74 5.46 -6.90
C LYS A 268 19.84 5.64 -5.86
N GLY A 269 21.05 5.17 -6.22
CA GLY A 269 22.20 5.24 -5.31
C GLY A 269 22.01 4.35 -4.07
N GLY A 270 21.30 3.21 -4.20
CA GLY A 270 21.03 2.28 -3.11
C GLY A 270 20.01 2.80 -2.09
N LYS A 271 19.11 3.71 -2.50
CA LYS A 271 18.06 4.27 -1.64
C LYS A 271 16.75 4.39 -2.40
N PHE A 272 15.63 4.16 -1.73
CA PHE A 272 14.34 4.53 -2.28
C PHE A 272 14.19 6.05 -2.36
N LYS A 273 13.62 6.51 -3.46
CA LYS A 273 13.26 7.92 -3.69
C LYS A 273 11.87 8.00 -4.27
N THR A 274 11.02 8.80 -3.64
CA THR A 274 9.72 9.15 -4.20
C THR A 274 9.93 10.06 -5.41
N LYS A 275 9.44 9.64 -6.57
CA LYS A 275 9.52 10.41 -7.80
C LYS A 275 8.32 11.35 -7.96
N LYS A 276 7.13 10.84 -7.73
CA LYS A 276 5.88 11.61 -7.75
C LYS A 276 4.75 10.85 -7.04
N GLN A 277 3.70 11.57 -6.70
CA GLN A 277 2.41 11.02 -6.29
C GLN A 277 1.55 10.77 -7.54
N ARG A 278 0.79 9.67 -7.51
CA ARG A 278 -0.14 9.26 -8.56
C ARG A 278 -1.55 9.10 -8.04
#